data_bbc0482c2ce0ffd77c5e300c886a8319
#
_entry.id   bbc0482c2ce0ffd77c5e300c886a8319
#
_cell.length_a   1.000
_cell.length_b   1.000
_cell.length_c   1.000
_cell.angle_alpha   90.00
_cell.angle_beta   90.00
_cell.angle_gamma   90.00
#
_symmetry.space_group_name_H-M   'P 1'
#
loop_
_entity.id
_entity.type
_entity.pdbx_description
1 polymer ?
#
loop_
_entity_poly.entity_id
_entity_poly.type
_entity_poly.pdbx_seq_one_letter_code
_entity_poly.pdbx_strand_id
1 'polypeptide(L)'
;MSSSAITVRPFGWRLTVFILAIVTAAPHAKWLTVHNDFFQYDLDGNPIRTRSGCLNKFGNTYYWYGCDQAMTNQTCYSSTDLLHWTNHGNMLTASRGSNRMDVLYNDSTKKYVMVVKWETPGSEWCNRAIALSDSPTGPFVKQFDSTVYGANTGDMSVFKDDDGKAYYLWEIWDNGKTTQSMALMTTDYINLQKKIQTWTNSDREAEMMMKRRGKYYYMTSKMVGIDPSETQYFTAPAIEGPWTTNLVSVLAPGDANRSSWDTQCDFVFRFKGTDDTVQMYAGDRWKRPHPARNGDYAWLPLAFTPKDSVVLNYYQDWEVDPDRGVWRAIDEKRNLALNKTATASSSSGTSVPGNVTGPATWQDYMDTKWVSGAGDPQWIAVDLGSAMPINRVILKWDSTYAKAFQIQVSTDNTAWTDVFSTAKAGARSITDETFATTTARYVRMNATERGGPGTGYSLFDFMVLNDSGVSVPIVKPKSSLAAPGVSLLCKNRSVSFSLASGMAVRVDVVDLRGNVVAVLADGFKPAGEYTVAFPGSVGRGTFILRLDAGGAKAARKLVRWQLR
;
A
#
# COMPACT_ATOMS: atom_id res chain seq x y z
N MET A 1 -53.10 77.05 -24.43
CA MET A 1 -53.21 75.57 -24.23
C MET A 1 -51.79 75.02 -24.15
N SER A 2 -51.32 74.77 -22.95
CA SER A 2 -49.92 74.37 -22.65
C SER A 2 -49.81 72.85 -22.68
N SER A 3 -48.93 72.30 -23.47
CA SER A 3 -48.57 70.88 -23.42
C SER A 3 -47.27 70.70 -22.63
N SER A 4 -47.38 70.03 -21.51
CA SER A 4 -46.26 69.70 -20.67
C SER A 4 -45.59 68.39 -21.17
N ALA A 5 -44.32 68.44 -21.50
CA ALA A 5 -43.50 67.32 -21.90
C ALA A 5 -42.93 66.65 -20.63
N ILE A 6 -43.21 65.36 -20.47
CA ILE A 6 -42.66 64.53 -19.41
C ILE A 6 -41.31 63.94 -19.87
N THR A 7 -40.21 64.33 -19.21
CA THR A 7 -38.87 63.76 -19.44
C THR A 7 -38.68 62.51 -18.62
N VAL A 8 -38.58 61.32 -19.24
CA VAL A 8 -38.24 60.06 -18.58
C VAL A 8 -36.72 59.92 -18.61
N ARG A 9 -36.09 59.84 -17.41
CA ARG A 9 -34.67 59.49 -17.28
C ARG A 9 -34.50 57.98 -17.30
N PRO A 10 -33.53 57.42 -18.04
CA PRO A 10 -33.28 55.97 -18.00
C PRO A 10 -32.56 55.59 -16.70
N PHE A 11 -33.14 54.60 -16.00
CA PHE A 11 -32.54 53.96 -14.85
C PHE A 11 -31.44 52.98 -15.33
N GLY A 12 -30.17 53.34 -15.12
CA GLY A 12 -29.03 52.46 -15.43
C GLY A 12 -28.90 51.36 -14.41
N TRP A 13 -29.24 50.14 -14.81
CA TRP A 13 -28.93 48.94 -14.01
C TRP A 13 -27.44 48.63 -14.14
N ARG A 14 -26.68 48.82 -13.06
CA ARG A 14 -25.33 48.27 -12.95
C ARG A 14 -25.47 46.78 -12.57
N LEU A 15 -25.20 45.91 -13.54
CA LEU A 15 -25.07 44.47 -13.30
C LEU A 15 -23.74 44.21 -12.57
N THR A 16 -23.78 44.02 -11.27
CA THR A 16 -22.61 43.60 -10.50
C THR A 16 -22.51 42.09 -10.66
N VAL A 17 -21.62 41.63 -11.54
CA VAL A 17 -21.29 40.21 -11.69
C VAL A 17 -20.41 39.81 -10.51
N PHE A 18 -20.98 39.09 -9.56
CA PHE A 18 -20.19 38.38 -8.56
C PHE A 18 -19.57 37.16 -9.23
N ILE A 19 -18.26 37.21 -9.52
CA ILE A 19 -17.48 36.03 -9.88
C ILE A 19 -17.26 35.26 -8.56
N LEU A 20 -18.09 34.25 -8.33
CA LEU A 20 -17.85 33.27 -7.28
C LEU A 20 -16.63 32.46 -7.72
N ALA A 21 -15.44 32.80 -7.22
CA ALA A 21 -14.29 31.94 -7.36
C ALA A 21 -14.57 30.65 -6.60
N ILE A 22 -15.01 29.61 -7.31
CA ILE A 22 -15.02 28.25 -6.77
C ILE A 22 -13.55 27.88 -6.56
N VAL A 23 -13.04 28.10 -5.35
CA VAL A 23 -11.81 27.47 -4.90
C VAL A 23 -12.15 25.99 -4.79
N THR A 24 -11.89 25.24 -5.86
CA THR A 24 -11.86 23.78 -5.76
C THR A 24 -10.70 23.48 -4.83
N ALA A 25 -11.00 23.17 -3.56
CA ALA A 25 -10.03 22.55 -2.70
C ALA A 25 -9.47 21.35 -3.46
N ALA A 26 -8.15 21.30 -3.61
CA ALA A 26 -7.52 20.09 -4.15
C ALA A 26 -8.06 18.91 -3.32
N PRO A 27 -8.49 17.82 -3.95
CA PRO A 27 -8.97 16.68 -3.19
C PRO A 27 -7.89 16.30 -2.18
N HIS A 28 -8.26 16.30 -0.91
CA HIS A 28 -7.34 15.82 0.12
C HIS A 28 -6.92 14.40 -0.28
N ALA A 29 -5.61 14.15 -0.30
CA ALA A 29 -5.07 12.83 -0.59
C ALA A 29 -5.79 11.81 0.31
N LYS A 30 -6.48 10.86 -0.31
CA LYS A 30 -7.17 9.79 0.43
C LYS A 30 -6.14 8.74 0.79
N TRP A 31 -5.56 8.87 1.97
CA TRP A 31 -4.69 7.86 2.52
C TRP A 31 -5.49 6.62 2.90
N LEU A 32 -5.05 5.45 2.44
CA LEU A 32 -5.56 4.15 2.86
C LEU A 32 -4.57 3.57 3.87
N THR A 33 -5.07 3.14 5.02
CA THR A 33 -4.23 2.58 6.08
C THR A 33 -4.21 1.06 5.99
N VAL A 34 -3.02 0.49 6.10
CA VAL A 34 -2.78 -0.94 6.22
C VAL A 34 -2.30 -1.24 7.63
N HIS A 35 -2.98 -2.14 8.30
CA HIS A 35 -2.69 -2.59 9.65
C HIS A 35 -2.22 -4.05 9.62
N ASN A 36 -0.95 -4.27 9.90
CA ASN A 36 -0.39 -5.60 10.07
C ASN A 36 -0.56 -6.07 11.53
N ASP A 37 -0.54 -7.38 11.74
CA ASP A 37 -0.63 -8.01 13.06
C ASP A 37 -1.91 -7.73 13.83
N PHE A 38 -2.96 -7.28 13.16
CA PHE A 38 -4.24 -7.03 13.77
C PHE A 38 -5.33 -7.88 13.12
N PHE A 39 -6.35 -8.21 13.90
CA PHE A 39 -7.51 -8.93 13.37
C PHE A 39 -8.21 -8.08 12.34
N GLN A 40 -8.45 -8.68 11.19
CA GLN A 40 -9.34 -8.10 10.21
C GLN A 40 -10.71 -8.78 10.31
N TYR A 41 -11.75 -7.97 10.32
CA TYR A 41 -13.13 -8.42 10.37
C TYR A 41 -13.88 -7.84 9.19
N ASP A 42 -14.85 -8.59 8.69
CA ASP A 42 -15.81 -8.07 7.71
C ASP A 42 -16.83 -7.13 8.38
N LEU A 43 -17.65 -6.49 7.57
CA LEU A 43 -18.66 -5.54 8.05
C LEU A 43 -19.74 -6.19 8.92
N ASP A 44 -19.89 -7.51 8.87
CA ASP A 44 -20.80 -8.27 9.71
C ASP A 44 -20.13 -8.70 11.04
N GLY A 45 -18.84 -8.36 11.23
CA GLY A 45 -18.05 -8.69 12.43
C GLY A 45 -17.54 -10.12 12.47
N ASN A 46 -17.48 -10.80 11.34
CA ASN A 46 -16.84 -12.11 11.24
C ASN A 46 -15.36 -11.94 10.92
N PRO A 47 -14.48 -12.77 11.48
CA PRO A 47 -13.07 -12.75 11.13
C PRO A 47 -12.88 -13.01 9.63
N ILE A 48 -12.08 -12.19 8.97
CA ILE A 48 -11.65 -12.46 7.60
C ILE A 48 -10.75 -13.69 7.62
N ARG A 49 -11.13 -14.70 6.84
CA ARG A 49 -10.43 -15.97 6.75
C ARG A 49 -10.09 -16.25 5.30
N THR A 50 -9.06 -15.57 4.83
CA THR A 50 -8.57 -15.76 3.47
C THR A 50 -7.06 -15.75 3.48
N ARG A 51 -6.43 -16.60 2.68
CA ARG A 51 -4.97 -16.73 2.54
C ARG A 51 -4.63 -17.37 1.21
N SER A 52 -3.36 -17.34 0.83
CA SER A 52 -2.84 -17.96 -0.38
C SER A 52 -3.59 -17.51 -1.63
N GLY A 53 -3.59 -16.21 -1.88
CA GLY A 53 -4.39 -15.66 -2.96
C GLY A 53 -3.82 -14.40 -3.56
N CYS A 54 -4.70 -13.43 -3.84
CA CYS A 54 -4.30 -12.18 -4.46
C CYS A 54 -5.18 -11.00 -4.04
N LEU A 55 -4.66 -9.80 -4.23
CA LEU A 55 -5.42 -8.56 -4.16
C LEU A 55 -5.49 -7.94 -5.55
N ASN A 56 -6.71 -7.60 -6.01
CA ASN A 56 -6.92 -6.94 -7.28
C ASN A 56 -7.80 -5.69 -7.12
N LYS A 57 -7.65 -4.74 -8.03
CA LYS A 57 -8.52 -3.56 -8.08
C LYS A 57 -9.26 -3.54 -9.41
N PHE A 58 -10.61 -3.59 -9.34
CA PHE A 58 -11.48 -3.43 -10.50
C PHE A 58 -12.36 -2.19 -10.30
N GLY A 59 -12.21 -1.21 -11.17
CA GLY A 59 -12.77 0.12 -10.94
C GLY A 59 -12.18 0.77 -9.68
N ASN A 60 -13.04 1.18 -8.75
CA ASN A 60 -12.63 1.80 -7.47
C ASN A 60 -12.64 0.82 -6.29
N THR A 61 -12.88 -0.47 -6.54
CA THR A 61 -13.03 -1.49 -5.51
C THR A 61 -11.84 -2.44 -5.51
N TYR A 62 -11.29 -2.69 -4.34
CA TYR A 62 -10.29 -3.73 -4.08
C TYR A 62 -11.01 -5.03 -3.78
N TYR A 63 -10.50 -6.12 -4.33
CA TYR A 63 -10.99 -7.48 -4.10
C TYR A 63 -9.85 -8.33 -3.57
N TRP A 64 -10.03 -8.82 -2.35
CA TRP A 64 -9.09 -9.74 -1.72
C TRP A 64 -9.61 -11.15 -1.86
N TYR A 65 -8.91 -11.94 -2.63
CA TYR A 65 -9.21 -13.33 -2.91
C TYR A 65 -8.27 -14.24 -2.14
N GLY A 66 -8.74 -15.43 -1.79
CA GLY A 66 -7.92 -16.45 -1.18
C GLY A 66 -8.76 -17.68 -0.84
N CYS A 67 -8.14 -18.66 -0.20
CA CYS A 67 -8.84 -19.84 0.29
C CYS A 67 -9.16 -19.73 1.79
N ASP A 68 -10.18 -20.48 2.21
CA ASP A 68 -10.48 -20.68 3.63
C ASP A 68 -9.40 -21.51 4.34
N GLN A 69 -9.49 -21.65 5.67
CA GLN A 69 -8.52 -22.42 6.44
C GLN A 69 -8.46 -23.91 6.06
N ALA A 70 -9.56 -24.46 5.57
CA ALA A 70 -9.63 -25.84 5.12
C ALA A 70 -9.09 -26.03 3.71
N MET A 71 -8.78 -24.93 3.00
CA MET A 71 -8.36 -24.90 1.60
C MET A 71 -9.37 -25.61 0.68
N THR A 72 -10.66 -25.46 0.98
CA THR A 72 -11.75 -26.08 0.22
C THR A 72 -12.65 -25.06 -0.48
N ASN A 73 -12.74 -23.84 0.06
CA ASN A 73 -13.55 -22.77 -0.50
C ASN A 73 -12.65 -21.63 -0.95
N GLN A 74 -12.92 -21.12 -2.14
CA GLN A 74 -12.28 -19.93 -2.65
C GLN A 74 -13.15 -18.72 -2.28
N THR A 75 -12.65 -17.88 -1.40
CA THR A 75 -13.38 -16.76 -0.79
C THR A 75 -13.03 -15.43 -1.44
N CYS A 76 -13.94 -14.46 -1.31
CA CYS A 76 -13.73 -13.10 -1.77
C CYS A 76 -14.26 -12.09 -0.76
N TYR A 77 -13.46 -11.06 -0.55
CA TYR A 77 -13.84 -9.86 0.19
C TYR A 77 -13.61 -8.63 -0.68
N SER A 78 -14.47 -7.62 -0.55
CA SER A 78 -14.29 -6.35 -1.28
C SER A 78 -14.26 -5.15 -0.34
N SER A 79 -13.48 -4.14 -0.72
CA SER A 79 -13.32 -2.89 0.04
C SER A 79 -13.01 -1.73 -0.90
N THR A 80 -13.34 -0.50 -0.49
CA THR A 80 -12.91 0.72 -1.17
C THR A 80 -11.78 1.44 -0.45
N ASP A 81 -11.39 0.95 0.75
CA ASP A 81 -10.44 1.62 1.65
C ASP A 81 -9.41 0.68 2.32
N LEU A 82 -9.43 -0.62 2.00
CA LEU A 82 -8.58 -1.67 2.59
C LEU A 82 -8.83 -1.92 4.09
N LEU A 83 -9.83 -1.30 4.68
CA LEU A 83 -10.17 -1.43 6.10
C LEU A 83 -11.55 -2.06 6.29
N HIS A 84 -12.55 -1.60 5.54
CA HIS A 84 -13.93 -2.06 5.64
C HIS A 84 -14.23 -3.07 4.54
N TRP A 85 -14.32 -4.34 4.91
CA TRP A 85 -14.45 -5.45 3.99
C TRP A 85 -15.85 -6.05 3.97
N THR A 86 -16.44 -6.13 2.78
CA THR A 86 -17.69 -6.88 2.54
C THR A 86 -17.34 -8.31 2.17
N ASN A 87 -17.90 -9.28 2.89
CA ASN A 87 -17.73 -10.70 2.60
C ASN A 87 -18.70 -11.15 1.50
N HIS A 88 -18.18 -11.76 0.44
CA HIS A 88 -18.98 -12.31 -0.65
C HIS A 88 -19.13 -13.84 -0.57
N GLY A 89 -18.58 -14.44 0.49
CA GLY A 89 -18.68 -15.88 0.73
C GLY A 89 -17.82 -16.72 -0.19
N ASN A 90 -18.31 -17.91 -0.48
CA ASN A 90 -17.63 -18.88 -1.32
C ASN A 90 -17.94 -18.63 -2.81
N MET A 91 -16.92 -18.38 -3.60
CA MET A 91 -17.01 -18.16 -5.04
C MET A 91 -16.87 -19.44 -5.85
N LEU A 92 -16.12 -20.41 -5.34
CA LEU A 92 -15.84 -21.69 -5.98
C LEU A 92 -15.49 -22.72 -4.90
N THR A 93 -16.22 -23.82 -4.89
CA THR A 93 -15.89 -24.97 -4.04
C THR A 93 -14.90 -25.86 -4.75
N ALA A 94 -13.78 -26.17 -4.10
CA ALA A 94 -12.72 -27.00 -4.60
C ALA A 94 -12.57 -28.28 -3.77
N SER A 95 -11.68 -29.16 -4.20
CA SER A 95 -11.18 -30.22 -3.35
C SER A 95 -10.24 -29.65 -2.27
N ARG A 96 -10.05 -30.39 -1.20
CA ARG A 96 -9.10 -30.04 -0.13
C ARG A 96 -7.71 -29.79 -0.72
N GLY A 97 -7.03 -28.75 -0.23
CA GLY A 97 -5.68 -28.38 -0.64
C GLY A 97 -5.62 -27.41 -1.82
N SER A 98 -6.76 -27.05 -2.41
CA SER A 98 -6.78 -26.04 -3.48
C SER A 98 -6.56 -24.65 -2.91
N ASN A 99 -5.44 -24.07 -3.25
CA ASN A 99 -4.98 -22.77 -2.77
C ASN A 99 -4.18 -22.05 -3.87
N ARG A 100 -3.47 -20.97 -3.53
CA ARG A 100 -2.73 -20.17 -4.50
C ARG A 100 -3.60 -19.84 -5.71
N MET A 101 -4.22 -18.69 -5.70
CA MET A 101 -5.08 -18.29 -6.79
C MET A 101 -4.78 -16.86 -7.23
N ASP A 102 -5.08 -16.60 -8.49
CA ASP A 102 -5.18 -15.26 -9.05
C ASP A 102 -6.49 -15.09 -9.82
N VAL A 103 -7.06 -13.88 -9.78
CA VAL A 103 -8.25 -13.51 -10.54
C VAL A 103 -7.91 -12.34 -11.45
N LEU A 104 -8.05 -12.53 -12.75
CA LEU A 104 -7.75 -11.53 -13.77
C LEU A 104 -9.03 -11.12 -14.50
N TYR A 105 -9.18 -9.82 -14.78
CA TYR A 105 -10.19 -9.38 -15.73
C TYR A 105 -9.62 -9.37 -17.14
N ASN A 106 -10.33 -10.03 -18.06
CA ASN A 106 -9.98 -10.08 -19.48
C ASN A 106 -10.83 -9.08 -20.27
N ASP A 107 -10.16 -8.05 -20.79
CA ASP A 107 -10.83 -6.95 -21.49
C ASP A 107 -11.46 -7.39 -22.83
N SER A 108 -10.97 -8.45 -23.46
CA SER A 108 -11.48 -8.95 -24.74
C SER A 108 -12.71 -9.82 -24.56
N THR A 109 -12.66 -10.76 -23.63
CA THR A 109 -13.77 -11.70 -23.36
C THR A 109 -14.81 -11.15 -22.38
N LYS A 110 -14.48 -10.06 -21.67
CA LYS A 110 -15.29 -9.47 -20.59
C LYS A 110 -15.56 -10.43 -19.44
N LYS A 111 -14.67 -11.40 -19.23
CA LYS A 111 -14.77 -12.40 -18.17
C LYS A 111 -13.72 -12.14 -17.08
N TYR A 112 -14.06 -12.52 -15.88
CA TYR A 112 -13.10 -12.73 -14.80
C TYR A 112 -12.59 -14.16 -14.91
N VAL A 113 -11.28 -14.32 -14.96
CA VAL A 113 -10.59 -15.60 -15.10
C VAL A 113 -9.87 -15.88 -13.79
N MET A 114 -10.31 -16.91 -13.07
CA MET A 114 -9.64 -17.42 -11.89
C MET A 114 -8.70 -18.54 -12.33
N VAL A 115 -7.44 -18.41 -11.96
CA VAL A 115 -6.42 -19.43 -12.08
C VAL A 115 -6.10 -19.92 -10.68
N VAL A 116 -6.16 -21.21 -10.43
CA VAL A 116 -5.99 -21.75 -9.08
C VAL A 116 -5.24 -23.08 -9.10
N LYS A 117 -4.37 -23.28 -8.10
CA LYS A 117 -3.77 -24.58 -7.80
C LYS A 117 -4.87 -25.51 -7.34
N TRP A 118 -5.07 -26.61 -8.06
CA TRP A 118 -6.16 -27.54 -7.85
C TRP A 118 -5.65 -28.89 -7.41
N GLU A 119 -5.89 -29.23 -6.15
CA GLU A 119 -5.51 -30.54 -5.63
C GLU A 119 -6.47 -31.62 -6.18
N THR A 120 -5.92 -32.70 -6.70
CA THR A 120 -6.71 -33.85 -7.16
C THR A 120 -6.99 -34.77 -5.97
N PRO A 121 -8.26 -35.11 -5.67
CA PRO A 121 -8.60 -35.99 -4.56
C PRO A 121 -7.85 -37.31 -4.60
N GLY A 122 -7.19 -37.66 -3.48
CA GLY A 122 -6.41 -38.89 -3.36
C GLY A 122 -5.02 -38.86 -3.98
N SER A 123 -4.56 -37.69 -4.43
CA SER A 123 -3.23 -37.45 -4.96
C SER A 123 -2.52 -36.36 -4.14
N GLU A 124 -1.22 -36.47 -3.97
CA GLU A 124 -0.38 -35.37 -3.46
C GLU A 124 -0.06 -34.32 -4.54
N TRP A 125 -0.62 -34.50 -5.74
CA TRP A 125 -0.29 -33.72 -6.93
C TRP A 125 -1.39 -32.72 -7.28
N CYS A 126 -0.97 -31.56 -7.70
CA CYS A 126 -1.87 -30.47 -8.08
C CYS A 126 -1.86 -30.23 -9.58
N ASN A 127 -3.00 -29.82 -10.09
CA ASN A 127 -3.18 -29.31 -11.44
C ASN A 127 -3.36 -27.79 -11.41
N ARG A 128 -3.25 -27.18 -12.58
CA ARG A 128 -3.73 -25.83 -12.82
C ARG A 128 -5.22 -25.91 -13.19
N ALA A 129 -6.10 -25.27 -12.45
CA ALA A 129 -7.50 -25.15 -12.83
C ALA A 129 -7.82 -23.73 -13.32
N ILE A 130 -8.79 -23.66 -14.23
CA ILE A 130 -9.38 -22.42 -14.75
C ILE A 130 -10.86 -22.39 -14.43
N ALA A 131 -11.32 -21.27 -13.86
CA ALA A 131 -12.74 -21.00 -13.66
C ALA A 131 -13.08 -19.59 -14.15
N LEU A 132 -14.30 -19.42 -14.69
CA LEU A 132 -14.77 -18.17 -15.29
C LEU A 132 -15.98 -17.63 -14.58
N SER A 133 -16.09 -16.30 -14.53
CA SER A 133 -17.27 -15.58 -14.03
C SER A 133 -17.53 -14.31 -14.81
N ASP A 134 -18.77 -13.82 -14.77
CA ASP A 134 -19.18 -12.50 -15.26
C ASP A 134 -19.03 -11.41 -14.18
N SER A 135 -18.81 -11.81 -12.94
CA SER A 135 -18.66 -10.92 -11.78
C SER A 135 -17.32 -11.14 -11.07
N PRO A 136 -16.68 -10.10 -10.52
CA PRO A 136 -15.49 -10.27 -9.69
C PRO A 136 -15.76 -11.08 -8.41
N THR A 137 -17.03 -11.13 -7.96
CA THR A 137 -17.43 -11.86 -6.76
C THR A 137 -18.01 -13.25 -7.05
N GLY A 138 -17.87 -13.72 -8.28
CA GLY A 138 -18.41 -15.02 -8.70
C GLY A 138 -19.93 -15.02 -8.94
N PRO A 139 -20.60 -16.18 -8.97
CA PRO A 139 -19.96 -17.49 -8.86
C PRO A 139 -19.01 -17.80 -10.02
N PHE A 140 -17.90 -18.46 -9.72
CA PHE A 140 -16.99 -18.95 -10.73
C PHE A 140 -17.35 -20.39 -11.14
N VAL A 141 -17.31 -20.67 -12.44
CA VAL A 141 -17.59 -21.98 -13.00
C VAL A 141 -16.29 -22.58 -13.52
N LYS A 142 -15.84 -23.67 -12.89
CA LYS A 142 -14.64 -24.39 -13.34
C LYS A 142 -14.85 -24.90 -14.77
N GLN A 143 -13.93 -24.56 -15.65
CA GLN A 143 -13.93 -25.00 -17.03
C GLN A 143 -13.18 -26.33 -17.19
N PHE A 144 -12.00 -26.41 -16.61
CA PHE A 144 -11.15 -27.59 -16.59
C PHE A 144 -10.06 -27.48 -15.52
N ASP A 145 -9.40 -28.59 -15.25
CA ASP A 145 -8.07 -28.64 -14.64
C ASP A 145 -7.15 -29.54 -15.48
N SER A 146 -5.85 -29.25 -15.46
CA SER A 146 -4.87 -29.96 -16.25
C SER A 146 -3.47 -29.82 -15.68
N THR A 147 -2.64 -30.81 -15.97
CA THR A 147 -1.20 -30.71 -15.81
C THR A 147 -0.64 -29.53 -16.63
N VAL A 148 0.52 -29.03 -16.24
CA VAL A 148 1.23 -27.95 -16.93
C VAL A 148 2.43 -28.54 -17.68
N TYR A 149 2.40 -28.49 -19.00
CA TYR A 149 3.38 -29.12 -19.87
C TYR A 149 3.63 -30.60 -19.54
N GLY A 150 2.55 -31.33 -19.19
CA GLY A 150 2.59 -32.76 -18.88
C GLY A 150 3.05 -33.13 -17.47
N ALA A 151 3.30 -32.13 -16.60
CA ALA A 151 3.68 -32.33 -15.20
C ALA A 151 2.64 -31.74 -14.25
N ASN A 152 2.55 -32.30 -13.05
CA ASN A 152 1.84 -31.70 -11.94
C ASN A 152 2.59 -30.48 -11.42
N THR A 153 1.88 -29.56 -10.79
CA THR A 153 2.45 -28.30 -10.31
C THR A 153 2.38 -28.23 -8.78
N GLY A 154 3.32 -27.48 -8.21
CA GLY A 154 3.24 -27.00 -6.82
C GLY A 154 2.55 -25.64 -6.74
N ASP A 155 3.15 -24.69 -6.05
CA ASP A 155 2.62 -23.34 -5.94
C ASP A 155 2.57 -22.62 -7.29
N MET A 156 1.75 -21.59 -7.38
CA MET A 156 1.56 -20.82 -8.60
C MET A 156 1.16 -19.38 -8.32
N SER A 157 1.38 -18.52 -9.28
CA SER A 157 0.85 -17.16 -9.33
C SER A 157 0.69 -16.70 -10.77
N VAL A 158 0.01 -15.59 -10.99
CA VAL A 158 -0.12 -14.98 -12.32
C VAL A 158 0.33 -13.53 -12.27
N PHE A 159 1.18 -13.14 -13.19
CA PHE A 159 1.60 -11.77 -13.39
C PHE A 159 0.96 -11.19 -14.64
N LYS A 160 0.16 -10.12 -14.50
CA LYS A 160 -0.36 -9.33 -15.63
C LYS A 160 0.54 -8.11 -15.82
N ASP A 161 1.18 -8.00 -17.00
CA ASP A 161 2.04 -6.87 -17.34
C ASP A 161 1.24 -5.66 -17.85
N ASP A 162 1.91 -4.52 -17.97
CA ASP A 162 1.33 -3.25 -18.40
C ASP A 162 0.80 -3.27 -19.84
N ASP A 163 1.26 -4.19 -20.68
CA ASP A 163 0.78 -4.42 -22.05
C ASP A 163 -0.47 -5.34 -22.11
N GLY A 164 -0.99 -5.77 -20.98
CA GLY A 164 -2.15 -6.63 -20.86
C GLY A 164 -1.86 -8.12 -21.01
N LYS A 165 -0.64 -8.53 -21.32
CA LYS A 165 -0.27 -9.96 -21.33
C LYS A 165 -0.18 -10.50 -19.92
N ALA A 166 -0.58 -11.75 -19.74
CA ALA A 166 -0.48 -12.48 -18.49
C ALA A 166 0.53 -13.61 -18.58
N TYR A 167 1.21 -13.85 -17.49
CA TYR A 167 2.25 -14.85 -17.37
C TYR A 167 1.94 -15.74 -16.17
N TYR A 168 1.87 -17.04 -16.41
CA TYR A 168 1.70 -18.06 -15.37
C TYR A 168 3.06 -18.43 -14.81
N LEU A 169 3.20 -18.36 -13.51
CA LEU A 169 4.39 -18.69 -12.72
C LEU A 169 4.08 -19.96 -11.96
N TRP A 170 4.98 -20.93 -11.94
CA TRP A 170 4.75 -22.18 -11.21
C TRP A 170 6.05 -22.90 -10.90
N GLU A 171 5.96 -23.82 -9.98
CA GLU A 171 7.00 -24.79 -9.71
C GLU A 171 6.56 -26.21 -10.04
N ILE A 172 7.56 -27.05 -10.27
CA ILE A 172 7.43 -28.50 -10.35
C ILE A 172 8.39 -29.07 -9.33
N TRP A 173 7.91 -30.02 -8.54
CA TRP A 173 8.76 -30.77 -7.65
C TRP A 173 9.14 -32.10 -8.30
N ASP A 174 10.45 -32.35 -8.43
CA ASP A 174 10.99 -33.58 -8.99
C ASP A 174 12.22 -34.04 -8.19
N ASN A 175 12.18 -35.24 -7.65
CA ASN A 175 13.28 -35.89 -6.93
C ASN A 175 13.88 -35.03 -5.79
N GLY A 176 13.04 -34.39 -4.98
CA GLY A 176 13.46 -33.57 -3.84
C GLY A 176 13.99 -32.18 -4.19
N LYS A 177 13.80 -31.75 -5.43
CA LYS A 177 14.17 -30.43 -5.93
C LYS A 177 13.04 -29.76 -6.66
N THR A 178 13.01 -28.45 -6.64
CA THR A 178 12.02 -27.67 -7.39
C THR A 178 12.63 -27.05 -8.65
N THR A 179 11.78 -26.89 -9.63
CA THR A 179 12.04 -26.18 -10.88
C THR A 179 10.99 -25.11 -11.05
N GLN A 180 11.38 -23.83 -10.90
CA GLN A 180 10.50 -22.72 -11.20
C GLN A 180 10.42 -22.48 -12.69
N SER A 181 9.25 -22.10 -13.16
CA SER A 181 9.01 -21.82 -14.55
C SER A 181 8.06 -20.64 -14.74
N MET A 182 8.11 -20.05 -15.91
CA MET A 182 7.21 -18.98 -16.33
C MET A 182 6.79 -19.21 -17.78
N ALA A 183 5.49 -19.03 -18.08
CA ALA A 183 4.95 -19.12 -19.43
C ALA A 183 4.01 -17.95 -19.74
N LEU A 184 4.04 -17.46 -20.97
CA LEU A 184 3.03 -16.55 -21.51
C LEU A 184 1.70 -17.31 -21.64
N MET A 185 0.64 -16.70 -21.15
CA MET A 185 -0.73 -17.20 -21.32
C MET A 185 -1.31 -16.74 -22.66
N THR A 186 -2.36 -17.43 -23.11
CA THR A 186 -3.16 -16.99 -24.27
C THR A 186 -3.87 -15.66 -23.96
N THR A 187 -4.32 -14.96 -24.99
CA THR A 187 -4.95 -13.63 -24.85
C THR A 187 -6.24 -13.63 -24.03
N ASP A 188 -6.90 -14.77 -23.89
CA ASP A 188 -8.07 -15.00 -23.04
C ASP A 188 -7.72 -15.41 -21.60
N TYR A 189 -6.42 -15.57 -21.28
CA TYR A 189 -5.86 -16.03 -19.99
C TYR A 189 -6.25 -17.46 -19.59
N ILE A 190 -6.68 -18.29 -20.55
CA ILE A 190 -7.17 -19.65 -20.27
C ILE A 190 -6.05 -20.69 -20.43
N ASN A 191 -5.25 -20.59 -21.49
CA ASN A 191 -4.23 -21.56 -21.80
C ASN A 191 -2.81 -20.97 -21.74
N LEU A 192 -1.81 -21.85 -21.78
CA LEU A 192 -0.40 -21.46 -21.87
C LEU A 192 0.03 -21.49 -23.32
N GLN A 193 0.64 -20.41 -23.78
CA GLN A 193 1.06 -20.25 -25.18
C GLN A 193 2.53 -20.62 -25.39
N LYS A 194 3.41 -20.11 -24.52
CA LYS A 194 4.87 -20.25 -24.71
C LYS A 194 5.57 -20.23 -23.36
N LYS A 195 6.41 -21.24 -23.09
CA LYS A 195 7.34 -21.22 -21.94
C LYS A 195 8.41 -20.15 -22.19
N ILE A 196 8.60 -19.26 -21.21
CA ILE A 196 9.52 -18.12 -21.30
C ILE A 196 10.84 -18.44 -20.61
N GLN A 197 10.78 -18.97 -19.39
CA GLN A 197 11.95 -19.21 -18.57
C GLN A 197 11.75 -20.44 -17.68
N THR A 198 12.87 -21.07 -17.33
CA THR A 198 12.94 -22.17 -16.35
C THR A 198 14.24 -22.06 -15.56
N TRP A 199 14.13 -22.21 -14.23
CA TRP A 199 15.26 -22.30 -13.30
C TRP A 199 15.20 -23.68 -12.63
N THR A 200 16.15 -24.53 -12.94
CA THR A 200 16.22 -25.92 -12.43
C THR A 200 16.98 -25.97 -11.10
N ASN A 201 16.63 -26.92 -10.25
CA ASN A 201 17.28 -27.17 -8.96
C ASN A 201 17.32 -25.94 -8.04
N SER A 202 16.27 -25.14 -8.03
CA SER A 202 16.22 -23.87 -7.33
C SER A 202 15.91 -24.00 -5.84
N ASP A 203 15.31 -25.12 -5.40
CA ASP A 203 14.85 -25.34 -4.02
C ASP A 203 13.97 -24.20 -3.51
N ARG A 204 13.03 -23.75 -4.38
CA ARG A 204 12.17 -22.60 -4.17
C ARG A 204 10.70 -22.94 -4.41
N GLU A 205 9.81 -22.18 -3.79
CA GLU A 205 8.34 -22.25 -3.89
C GLU A 205 7.73 -20.87 -3.79
N ALA A 206 6.40 -20.76 -3.87
CA ALA A 206 5.64 -19.54 -3.63
C ALA A 206 6.05 -18.38 -4.54
N GLU A 207 5.78 -18.55 -5.82
CA GLU A 207 6.16 -17.60 -6.86
C GLU A 207 5.31 -16.34 -6.78
N MET A 208 5.96 -15.20 -6.95
CA MET A 208 5.32 -13.92 -7.23
C MET A 208 6.21 -13.07 -8.13
N MET A 209 5.64 -12.09 -8.80
CA MET A 209 6.40 -11.26 -9.73
C MET A 209 6.01 -9.80 -9.64
N MET A 210 7.00 -8.93 -9.83
CA MET A 210 6.78 -7.50 -9.97
C MET A 210 7.60 -6.89 -11.10
N LYS A 211 7.13 -5.76 -11.60
CA LYS A 211 7.84 -4.89 -12.53
C LYS A 211 8.05 -3.53 -11.91
N ARG A 212 9.28 -3.04 -11.96
CA ARG A 212 9.64 -1.72 -11.48
C ARG A 212 10.61 -1.04 -12.44
N ARG A 213 10.21 0.13 -12.97
CA ARG A 213 11.04 0.92 -13.91
C ARG A 213 11.57 0.11 -15.10
N GLY A 214 10.72 -0.77 -15.64
CA GLY A 214 11.07 -1.63 -16.77
C GLY A 214 11.85 -2.89 -16.41
N LYS A 215 12.35 -3.03 -15.19
CA LYS A 215 13.03 -4.23 -14.70
C LYS A 215 12.04 -5.18 -14.03
N TYR A 216 12.18 -6.46 -14.27
CA TYR A 216 11.37 -7.53 -13.72
C TYR A 216 12.09 -8.21 -12.56
N TYR A 217 11.30 -8.65 -11.57
CA TYR A 217 11.74 -9.36 -10.37
C TYR A 217 10.83 -10.57 -10.19
N TYR A 218 11.38 -11.77 -10.36
CA TYR A 218 10.72 -13.03 -10.05
C TYR A 218 11.12 -13.42 -8.63
N MET A 219 10.20 -13.41 -7.70
CA MET A 219 10.45 -13.57 -6.28
C MET A 219 9.89 -14.90 -5.79
N THR A 220 10.58 -15.53 -4.84
CA THR A 220 10.23 -16.85 -4.32
C THR A 220 10.65 -16.98 -2.86
N SER A 221 10.02 -17.92 -2.13
CA SER A 221 10.45 -18.38 -0.81
C SER A 221 11.29 -19.64 -0.91
N LYS A 222 12.05 -19.98 0.13
CA LYS A 222 12.73 -21.27 0.21
C LYS A 222 11.70 -22.37 0.47
N MET A 223 11.90 -23.54 -0.14
CA MET A 223 11.05 -24.70 0.06
C MET A 223 11.25 -25.32 1.44
N VAL A 224 10.43 -24.94 2.38
CA VAL A 224 10.44 -25.42 3.77
C VAL A 224 9.01 -25.76 4.25
N GLY A 225 8.10 -26.03 3.33
CA GLY A 225 6.69 -26.24 3.61
C GLY A 225 6.03 -24.98 4.14
N ILE A 226 5.29 -25.08 5.23
CA ILE A 226 4.59 -23.95 5.84
C ILE A 226 5.45 -23.09 6.79
N ASP A 227 6.76 -23.37 6.88
CA ASP A 227 7.66 -22.54 7.68
C ASP A 227 8.00 -21.24 6.97
N PRO A 228 8.08 -20.12 7.70
CA PRO A 228 8.49 -18.86 7.12
C PRO A 228 9.95 -18.94 6.67
N SER A 229 10.25 -18.29 5.56
CA SER A 229 11.59 -18.35 4.99
C SER A 229 11.98 -17.07 4.26
N GLU A 230 13.28 -16.97 3.98
CA GLU A 230 13.82 -15.84 3.26
C GLU A 230 13.27 -15.74 1.84
N THR A 231 12.71 -14.59 1.51
CA THR A 231 12.35 -14.24 0.12
C THR A 231 13.60 -13.88 -0.66
N GLN A 232 13.76 -14.50 -1.82
CA GLN A 232 14.84 -14.22 -2.77
C GLN A 232 14.26 -13.99 -4.16
N TYR A 233 15.06 -13.40 -5.07
CA TYR A 233 14.56 -13.06 -6.39
C TYR A 233 15.62 -13.20 -7.49
N PHE A 234 15.14 -13.48 -8.69
CA PHE A 234 15.84 -13.29 -9.96
C PHE A 234 15.42 -11.97 -10.60
N THR A 235 16.25 -11.44 -11.49
CA THR A 235 15.91 -10.19 -12.22
C THR A 235 16.21 -10.29 -13.70
N ALA A 236 15.46 -9.51 -14.49
CA ALA A 236 15.71 -9.34 -15.92
C ALA A 236 15.35 -7.91 -16.39
N PRO A 237 16.02 -7.41 -17.45
CA PRO A 237 15.67 -6.13 -18.08
C PRO A 237 14.41 -6.21 -18.94
N ALA A 238 14.03 -7.40 -19.40
CA ALA A 238 12.81 -7.71 -20.16
C ALA A 238 12.23 -9.03 -19.67
N ILE A 239 10.95 -9.28 -19.93
CA ILE A 239 10.30 -10.49 -19.42
C ILE A 239 10.84 -11.75 -20.09
N GLU A 240 11.28 -11.64 -21.32
CA GLU A 240 11.97 -12.70 -22.06
C GLU A 240 13.43 -12.89 -21.61
N GLY A 241 13.93 -12.05 -20.71
CA GLY A 241 15.28 -12.09 -20.19
C GLY A 241 16.26 -11.09 -20.85
N PRO A 242 17.56 -11.30 -20.74
CA PRO A 242 18.17 -12.41 -19.99
C PRO A 242 17.91 -12.30 -18.48
N TRP A 243 17.50 -13.40 -17.89
CA TRP A 243 17.32 -13.51 -16.43
C TRP A 243 18.63 -13.83 -15.73
N THR A 244 18.81 -13.28 -14.52
CA THR A 244 19.92 -13.70 -13.67
C THR A 244 19.80 -15.18 -13.31
N THR A 245 20.92 -15.85 -13.15
CA THR A 245 20.98 -17.27 -12.74
C THR A 245 21.10 -17.43 -11.23
N ASN A 246 21.61 -16.42 -10.54
CA ASN A 246 21.79 -16.44 -9.09
C ASN A 246 20.66 -15.70 -8.40
N LEU A 247 20.12 -16.29 -7.34
CA LEU A 247 19.18 -15.66 -6.44
C LEU A 247 19.83 -14.54 -5.62
N VAL A 248 19.10 -13.47 -5.43
CA VAL A 248 19.46 -12.35 -4.56
C VAL A 248 18.48 -12.30 -3.40
N SER A 249 18.98 -12.24 -2.18
CA SER A 249 18.15 -12.10 -0.99
C SER A 249 17.50 -10.71 -0.92
N VAL A 250 16.23 -10.68 -0.51
CA VAL A 250 15.59 -9.44 -0.07
C VAL A 250 16.28 -8.96 1.20
N LEU A 251 16.65 -7.69 1.25
CA LEU A 251 17.21 -7.08 2.45
C LEU A 251 16.08 -6.84 3.46
N ALA A 252 16.11 -7.49 4.60
CA ALA A 252 15.13 -7.33 5.67
C ALA A 252 15.81 -6.89 6.97
N PRO A 253 16.17 -5.60 7.12
CA PRO A 253 16.87 -5.08 8.29
C PRO A 253 16.04 -5.26 9.55
N GLY A 254 16.58 -5.98 10.56
CA GLY A 254 15.89 -6.30 11.81
C GLY A 254 15.20 -7.67 11.84
N ASP A 255 15.05 -8.34 10.71
CA ASP A 255 14.60 -9.74 10.65
C ASP A 255 15.76 -10.70 10.93
N ALA A 256 16.03 -10.92 12.22
CA ALA A 256 17.17 -11.73 12.68
C ALA A 256 17.07 -13.21 12.22
N ASN A 257 15.85 -13.69 12.02
CA ASN A 257 15.59 -15.08 11.64
C ASN A 257 15.65 -15.30 10.12
N ARG A 258 15.78 -14.23 9.33
CA ARG A 258 15.72 -14.28 7.86
C ARG A 258 14.46 -15.00 7.36
N SER A 259 13.34 -14.65 7.96
CA SER A 259 12.03 -15.27 7.76
C SER A 259 11.09 -14.42 6.93
N SER A 260 11.59 -13.33 6.34
CA SER A 260 10.76 -12.31 5.68
C SER A 260 9.63 -11.82 6.59
N TRP A 261 9.94 -11.60 7.88
CA TRP A 261 8.99 -11.20 8.93
C TRP A 261 7.94 -12.26 9.23
N ASP A 262 8.36 -13.50 9.37
CA ASP A 262 7.52 -14.70 9.59
C ASP A 262 6.52 -14.96 8.47
N THR A 263 6.95 -14.79 7.23
CA THR A 263 6.09 -15.01 6.07
C THR A 263 6.71 -15.98 5.06
N GLN A 264 5.84 -16.62 4.30
CA GLN A 264 6.11 -17.15 2.97
C GLN A 264 5.54 -16.13 1.96
N CYS A 265 6.28 -15.75 0.93
CA CYS A 265 5.79 -14.81 -0.06
C CYS A 265 4.57 -15.36 -0.81
N ASP A 266 3.64 -14.49 -1.20
CA ASP A 266 2.40 -14.89 -1.87
C ASP A 266 2.14 -14.05 -3.12
N PHE A 267 1.93 -12.75 -2.99
CA PHE A 267 1.72 -11.87 -4.14
C PHE A 267 2.35 -10.49 -3.96
N VAL A 268 2.45 -9.76 -5.06
CA VAL A 268 2.75 -8.31 -5.04
C VAL A 268 1.58 -7.55 -5.65
N PHE A 269 1.02 -6.61 -4.88
CA PHE A 269 0.02 -5.68 -5.39
C PHE A 269 0.65 -4.32 -5.71
N ARG A 270 0.22 -3.68 -6.83
CA ARG A 270 0.76 -2.41 -7.30
C ARG A 270 -0.25 -1.27 -7.16
N PHE A 271 0.05 -0.29 -6.31
CA PHE A 271 -0.66 0.98 -6.30
C PHE A 271 0.03 1.92 -7.30
N LYS A 272 -0.47 1.92 -8.53
CA LYS A 272 0.09 2.72 -9.62
C LYS A 272 -0.56 4.10 -9.63
N GLY A 273 0.15 5.11 -9.18
CA GLY A 273 -0.33 6.50 -9.11
C GLY A 273 0.35 7.44 -10.10
N THR A 274 0.06 8.73 -9.94
CA THR A 274 0.58 9.80 -10.82
C THR A 274 2.05 10.13 -10.54
N ASP A 275 2.51 9.96 -9.31
CA ASP A 275 3.86 10.35 -8.88
C ASP A 275 4.84 9.17 -8.93
N ASP A 276 4.39 7.98 -8.47
CA ASP A 276 5.17 6.75 -8.46
C ASP A 276 4.26 5.51 -8.41
N THR A 277 4.83 4.36 -8.14
CA THR A 277 4.14 3.08 -7.90
C THR A 277 4.63 2.47 -6.60
N VAL A 278 3.72 2.23 -5.66
CA VAL A 278 4.00 1.43 -4.48
C VAL A 278 3.85 -0.03 -4.83
N GLN A 279 4.90 -0.81 -4.60
CA GLN A 279 4.87 -2.27 -4.65
C GLN A 279 4.58 -2.77 -3.24
N MET A 280 3.45 -3.40 -3.02
CA MET A 280 3.08 -3.99 -1.74
C MET A 280 3.36 -5.50 -1.79
N TYR A 281 4.32 -5.94 -1.01
CA TYR A 281 4.56 -7.35 -0.71
C TYR A 281 3.45 -7.89 0.16
N ALA A 282 2.92 -9.03 -0.18
CA ALA A 282 2.07 -9.81 0.70
C ALA A 282 2.71 -11.17 0.96
N GLY A 283 2.76 -11.58 2.21
CA GLY A 283 3.27 -12.87 2.61
C GLY A 283 2.36 -13.56 3.60
N ASP A 284 2.14 -14.85 3.36
CA ASP A 284 1.36 -15.72 4.23
C ASP A 284 2.10 -16.02 5.54
N ARG A 285 1.37 -16.02 6.64
CA ARG A 285 1.86 -16.40 7.97
C ARG A 285 1.20 -17.70 8.45
N TRP A 286 1.60 -18.81 7.90
CA TRP A 286 1.01 -20.12 8.14
C TRP A 286 1.07 -20.62 9.59
N LYS A 287 2.17 -20.34 10.30
CA LYS A 287 2.50 -20.94 11.60
C LYS A 287 2.43 -19.98 12.79
N ARG A 288 1.77 -18.85 12.70
CA ARG A 288 1.65 -18.01 13.89
C ARG A 288 0.91 -18.72 15.02
N PRO A 289 1.49 -18.78 16.22
CA PRO A 289 0.98 -19.62 17.31
C PRO A 289 -0.34 -19.16 17.94
N HIS A 290 -0.98 -18.11 17.43
CA HIS A 290 -2.20 -17.58 18.03
C HIS A 290 -3.45 -18.11 17.32
N PRO A 291 -4.27 -18.99 17.97
CA PRO A 291 -5.44 -19.62 17.35
C PRO A 291 -6.55 -18.61 16.94
N ALA A 292 -6.45 -17.38 17.38
CA ALA A 292 -7.43 -16.32 17.05
C ALA A 292 -6.98 -15.38 15.92
N ARG A 293 -5.78 -15.52 15.38
CA ARG A 293 -5.26 -14.68 14.31
C ARG A 293 -5.63 -15.29 12.96
N ASN A 294 -6.76 -14.88 12.45
CA ASN A 294 -7.22 -15.19 11.10
C ASN A 294 -6.95 -13.97 10.22
N GLY A 295 -6.45 -14.18 9.02
CA GLY A 295 -5.96 -13.11 8.16
C GLY A 295 -4.44 -12.95 8.33
N ASP A 296 -3.76 -14.05 8.19
CA ASP A 296 -2.35 -14.22 8.51
C ASP A 296 -1.44 -13.70 7.39
N TYR A 297 -1.68 -12.47 6.93
CA TYR A 297 -0.80 -11.76 6.00
C TYR A 297 0.04 -10.70 6.70
N ALA A 298 1.24 -10.51 6.19
CA ALA A 298 1.93 -9.24 6.31
C ALA A 298 1.90 -8.52 4.96
N TRP A 299 1.28 -7.36 4.91
CA TRP A 299 1.24 -6.47 3.75
C TRP A 299 2.22 -5.33 3.97
N LEU A 300 3.34 -5.34 3.27
CA LEU A 300 4.45 -4.43 3.52
C LEU A 300 4.85 -3.65 2.26
N PRO A 301 5.10 -2.34 2.34
CA PRO A 301 5.58 -1.58 1.20
C PRO A 301 7.04 -1.96 0.92
N LEU A 302 7.33 -2.38 -0.31
CA LEU A 302 8.70 -2.63 -0.73
C LEU A 302 9.45 -1.33 -0.92
N ALA A 303 10.62 -1.25 -0.32
CA ALA A 303 11.58 -0.20 -0.58
C ALA A 303 12.72 -0.73 -1.48
N PHE A 304 13.55 0.18 -2.00
CA PHE A 304 14.63 -0.17 -2.91
C PHE A 304 15.87 0.63 -2.59
N THR A 305 17.01 -0.03 -2.61
CA THR A 305 18.30 0.66 -2.52
C THR A 305 18.56 1.49 -3.81
N PRO A 306 19.52 2.41 -3.81
CA PRO A 306 19.95 3.10 -5.03
C PRO A 306 20.44 2.17 -6.15
N LYS A 307 20.81 0.93 -5.83
CA LYS A 307 21.21 -0.12 -6.77
C LYS A 307 20.07 -1.06 -7.16
N ASP A 308 18.82 -0.67 -6.85
CA ASP A 308 17.62 -1.46 -7.12
C ASP A 308 17.56 -2.85 -6.43
N SER A 309 18.28 -3.03 -5.31
CA SER A 309 18.04 -4.18 -4.43
C SER A 309 16.73 -3.98 -3.66
N VAL A 310 15.96 -5.05 -3.52
CA VAL A 310 14.70 -5.03 -2.81
C VAL A 310 14.94 -4.98 -1.30
N VAL A 311 14.21 -4.10 -0.60
CA VAL A 311 14.24 -3.95 0.86
C VAL A 311 12.84 -4.16 1.40
N LEU A 312 12.71 -5.06 2.36
CA LEU A 312 11.47 -5.41 3.05
C LEU A 312 11.61 -5.02 4.52
N ASN A 313 11.21 -3.80 4.85
CA ASN A 313 11.09 -3.37 6.24
C ASN A 313 9.73 -3.75 6.80
N TYR A 314 9.70 -4.05 8.10
CA TYR A 314 8.44 -4.25 8.80
C TYR A 314 7.84 -2.91 9.23
N TYR A 315 6.54 -2.75 8.95
CA TYR A 315 5.72 -1.66 9.44
C TYR A 315 4.42 -2.25 9.96
N GLN A 316 4.13 -2.04 11.23
CA GLN A 316 2.88 -2.49 11.80
C GLN A 316 1.69 -1.74 11.20
N ASP A 317 1.85 -0.43 11.06
CA ASP A 317 0.87 0.45 10.46
C ASP A 317 1.56 1.34 9.42
N TRP A 318 0.97 1.41 8.25
CA TRP A 318 1.45 2.29 7.19
C TRP A 318 0.31 2.72 6.28
N GLU A 319 0.54 3.74 5.50
CA GLU A 319 -0.47 4.33 4.64
C GLU A 319 0.01 4.45 3.21
N VAL A 320 -0.92 4.30 2.28
CA VAL A 320 -0.72 4.52 0.85
C VAL A 320 -1.71 5.55 0.32
N ASP A 321 -1.22 6.46 -0.50
CA ASP A 321 -2.02 7.29 -1.38
C ASP A 321 -2.05 6.60 -2.75
N PRO A 322 -3.13 5.89 -3.09
CA PRO A 322 -3.19 5.10 -4.32
C PRO A 322 -3.25 5.94 -5.58
N ASP A 323 -3.73 7.20 -5.49
CA ASP A 323 -3.84 8.10 -6.64
C ASP A 323 -2.48 8.69 -7.00
N ARG A 324 -1.62 8.88 -6.01
CA ARG A 324 -0.26 9.35 -6.20
C ARG A 324 0.77 8.22 -6.30
N GLY A 325 0.47 7.02 -5.81
CA GLY A 325 1.40 5.91 -5.75
C GLY A 325 2.56 6.16 -4.80
N VAL A 326 2.28 6.74 -3.63
CA VAL A 326 3.25 7.04 -2.57
C VAL A 326 2.77 6.46 -1.24
N TRP A 327 3.69 6.21 -0.32
CA TRP A 327 3.37 5.64 0.97
C TRP A 327 4.16 6.30 2.10
N ARG A 328 3.71 6.10 3.34
CA ARG A 328 4.40 6.56 4.56
C ARG A 328 4.11 5.61 5.72
N ALA A 329 5.06 5.47 6.63
CA ALA A 329 4.84 4.72 7.86
C ALA A 329 4.02 5.54 8.87
N ILE A 330 3.24 4.87 9.70
CA ILE A 330 2.76 5.41 10.98
C ILE A 330 3.78 4.96 12.03
N ASP A 331 4.85 5.71 12.15
CA ASP A 331 5.96 5.44 13.05
C ASP A 331 5.81 6.15 14.40
N GLU A 332 6.77 5.91 15.28
CA GLU A 332 6.83 6.51 16.61
C GLU A 332 6.77 8.06 16.61
N LYS A 333 7.20 8.70 15.53
CA LYS A 333 7.19 10.17 15.43
C LYS A 333 5.81 10.71 15.10
N ARG A 334 4.99 9.89 14.46
CA ARG A 334 3.63 10.27 14.07
C ARG A 334 2.60 9.93 15.15
N ASN A 335 2.79 8.83 15.90
CA ASN A 335 1.91 8.47 17.01
C ASN A 335 2.25 9.30 18.25
N LEU A 336 1.52 10.40 18.46
CA LEU A 336 1.70 11.33 19.56
C LEU A 336 1.34 10.72 20.93
N ALA A 337 0.60 9.60 20.94
CA ALA A 337 0.20 8.88 22.15
C ALA A 337 1.25 7.85 22.60
N LEU A 338 2.23 7.51 21.76
CA LEU A 338 3.21 6.47 22.08
C LEU A 338 3.98 6.77 23.35
N ASN A 339 4.03 5.80 24.27
CA ASN A 339 4.68 5.90 25.60
C ASN A 339 4.13 7.05 26.47
N LYS A 340 2.92 7.53 26.21
CA LYS A 340 2.27 8.55 27.03
C LYS A 340 1.46 7.93 28.16
N THR A 341 1.26 8.72 29.21
CA THR A 341 0.44 8.30 30.34
C THR A 341 -1.02 8.18 29.93
N ALA A 342 -1.62 7.02 30.19
CA ALA A 342 -3.05 6.82 30.03
C ALA A 342 -3.73 6.59 31.38
N THR A 343 -4.96 7.08 31.51
CA THR A 343 -5.85 6.89 32.65
C THR A 343 -7.21 6.40 32.17
N ALA A 344 -7.97 5.74 33.03
CA ALA A 344 -9.29 5.24 32.66
C ALA A 344 -10.26 5.33 33.83
N SER A 345 -11.57 5.26 33.53
CA SER A 345 -12.64 5.20 34.56
C SER A 345 -12.52 3.96 35.44
N SER A 346 -12.04 2.87 34.87
CA SER A 346 -11.80 1.60 35.57
C SER A 346 -10.84 0.73 34.79
N SER A 347 -10.33 -0.33 35.45
CA SER A 347 -9.50 -1.36 34.82
C SER A 347 -9.82 -2.71 35.46
N SER A 348 -9.70 -3.79 34.68
CA SER A 348 -9.92 -5.16 35.12
C SER A 348 -8.59 -5.92 35.22
N GLY A 349 -8.28 -6.42 36.42
CA GLY A 349 -7.09 -7.22 36.65
C GLY A 349 -5.78 -6.49 36.31
N THR A 350 -4.91 -7.11 35.54
CA THR A 350 -3.62 -6.58 35.09
C THR A 350 -3.71 -5.74 33.80
N SER A 351 -4.92 -5.59 33.22
CA SER A 351 -5.15 -4.88 31.96
C SER A 351 -5.24 -3.38 32.19
N VAL A 352 -4.10 -2.77 32.47
CA VAL A 352 -3.98 -1.34 32.85
C VAL A 352 -4.08 -0.39 31.65
N PRO A 353 -4.48 0.90 31.87
CA PRO A 353 -4.63 1.87 30.78
C PRO A 353 -3.35 2.10 29.95
N GLY A 354 -2.18 2.07 30.57
CA GLY A 354 -0.90 2.28 29.89
C GLY A 354 -0.59 1.26 28.79
N ASN A 355 -1.29 0.14 28.78
CA ASN A 355 -1.10 -0.88 27.73
C ASN A 355 -1.48 -0.37 26.33
N VAL A 356 -2.40 0.60 26.22
CA VAL A 356 -2.85 1.10 24.90
C VAL A 356 -1.94 2.14 24.27
N THR A 357 -0.93 2.61 25.02
CA THR A 357 0.06 3.58 24.53
C THR A 357 1.48 3.01 24.50
N GLY A 358 1.65 1.73 24.84
CA GLY A 358 2.93 1.04 24.79
C GLY A 358 3.45 0.86 23.36
N PRO A 359 4.75 0.59 23.20
CA PRO A 359 5.29 0.23 21.92
C PRO A 359 4.69 -1.12 21.49
N ALA A 360 4.03 -1.13 20.34
CA ALA A 360 3.59 -2.37 19.76
C ALA A 360 4.78 -3.07 19.12
N THR A 361 5.11 -4.26 19.61
CA THR A 361 6.03 -5.15 18.93
C THR A 361 5.23 -6.17 18.12
N TRP A 362 5.74 -6.56 16.97
CA TRP A 362 5.07 -7.55 16.11
C TRP A 362 4.88 -8.93 16.81
N GLN A 363 5.65 -9.19 17.86
CA GLN A 363 5.60 -10.45 18.63
C GLN A 363 4.58 -10.40 19.78
N ASP A 364 4.41 -9.26 20.45
CA ASP A 364 3.68 -9.16 21.72
C ASP A 364 2.38 -8.36 21.62
N TYR A 365 2.02 -7.91 20.43
CA TYR A 365 0.97 -6.93 20.19
C TYR A 365 -0.41 -7.31 20.76
N MET A 366 -0.72 -8.62 20.79
CA MET A 366 -2.01 -9.12 21.25
C MET A 366 -2.05 -9.49 22.75
N ASP A 367 -0.92 -9.43 23.44
CA ASP A 367 -0.83 -9.86 24.82
C ASP A 367 -1.07 -8.71 25.81
N THR A 368 -0.98 -7.47 25.35
CA THR A 368 -1.19 -6.26 26.16
C THR A 368 -2.39 -5.46 25.67
N LYS A 369 -3.34 -5.21 26.58
CA LYS A 369 -4.55 -4.42 26.30
C LYS A 369 -5.07 -3.76 27.59
N TRP A 370 -5.89 -2.74 27.44
CA TRP A 370 -6.74 -2.25 28.48
C TRP A 370 -8.09 -3.00 28.45
N VAL A 371 -8.59 -3.35 29.62
CA VAL A 371 -9.95 -3.86 29.80
C VAL A 371 -10.60 -3.06 30.92
N SER A 372 -11.77 -2.48 30.65
CA SER A 372 -12.52 -1.75 31.68
C SER A 372 -13.22 -2.70 32.66
N GLY A 373 -13.68 -2.16 33.78
CA GLY A 373 -14.73 -2.78 34.60
C GLY A 373 -16.04 -2.90 33.83
N ALA A 374 -17.00 -3.58 34.45
CA ALA A 374 -18.34 -3.72 33.92
C ALA A 374 -19.12 -2.40 33.99
N GLY A 375 -20.13 -2.26 33.10
CA GLY A 375 -21.06 -1.14 33.10
C GLY A 375 -20.71 -0.06 32.07
N ASP A 376 -21.68 0.82 31.83
CA ASP A 376 -21.61 1.95 30.91
C ASP A 376 -21.99 3.24 31.67
N PRO A 377 -21.37 4.38 31.38
CA PRO A 377 -20.25 4.58 30.45
C PRO A 377 -18.88 4.19 31.05
N GLN A 378 -17.89 3.97 30.18
CA GLN A 378 -16.48 3.84 30.55
C GLN A 378 -15.63 4.72 29.63
N TRP A 379 -14.52 5.21 30.15
CA TRP A 379 -13.62 6.02 29.34
C TRP A 379 -12.14 5.63 29.57
N ILE A 380 -11.33 5.94 28.57
CA ILE A 380 -9.86 5.92 28.64
C ILE A 380 -9.31 7.19 28.01
N ALA A 381 -8.35 7.83 28.66
CA ALA A 381 -7.76 9.10 28.24
C ALA A 381 -6.23 9.02 28.22
N VAL A 382 -5.63 9.67 27.24
CA VAL A 382 -4.19 9.81 27.05
C VAL A 382 -3.78 11.26 27.34
N ASP A 383 -2.76 11.48 28.16
CA ASP A 383 -2.09 12.77 28.36
C ASP A 383 -0.90 12.88 27.39
N LEU A 384 -1.00 13.70 26.37
CA LEU A 384 0.06 13.93 25.38
C LEU A 384 1.27 14.67 25.95
N GLY A 385 1.16 15.16 27.22
CA GLY A 385 2.20 15.90 27.94
C GLY A 385 2.18 17.39 27.71
N SER A 386 1.74 17.87 26.56
CA SER A 386 1.54 19.29 26.24
C SER A 386 0.39 19.45 25.24
N ALA A 387 -0.17 20.67 25.19
CA ALA A 387 -1.17 21.01 24.20
C ALA A 387 -0.52 21.07 22.81
N MET A 388 -1.06 20.29 21.86
CA MET A 388 -0.57 20.20 20.48
C MET A 388 -1.72 19.99 19.50
N PRO A 389 -1.55 20.35 18.22
CA PRO A 389 -2.56 20.12 17.22
C PRO A 389 -2.70 18.63 16.92
N ILE A 390 -3.95 18.15 16.87
CA ILE A 390 -4.31 16.77 16.51
C ILE A 390 -5.53 16.79 15.58
N ASN A 391 -5.69 15.78 14.74
CA ASN A 391 -6.84 15.68 13.84
C ASN A 391 -7.24 14.24 13.47
N ARG A 392 -6.66 13.23 14.13
CA ARG A 392 -6.99 11.84 13.86
C ARG A 392 -6.72 10.95 15.07
N VAL A 393 -7.56 9.94 15.24
CA VAL A 393 -7.35 8.85 16.20
C VAL A 393 -7.50 7.51 15.51
N ILE A 394 -6.70 6.53 15.96
CA ILE A 394 -6.84 5.12 15.58
C ILE A 394 -7.01 4.33 16.86
N LEU A 395 -8.11 3.56 16.94
CA LEU A 395 -8.41 2.66 18.05
C LEU A 395 -8.45 1.24 17.54
N LYS A 396 -7.68 0.33 18.15
CA LYS A 396 -7.69 -1.09 17.81
C LYS A 396 -8.41 -1.88 18.89
N TRP A 397 -9.62 -2.32 18.59
CA TRP A 397 -10.52 -2.97 19.53
C TRP A 397 -10.29 -4.47 19.64
N ASP A 398 -10.50 -5.01 20.82
CA ASP A 398 -10.64 -6.46 21.04
C ASP A 398 -12.11 -6.89 20.84
N SER A 399 -12.42 -8.11 21.23
CA SER A 399 -13.74 -8.73 21.11
C SER A 399 -14.89 -7.96 21.77
N THR A 400 -14.60 -7.15 22.78
CA THR A 400 -15.56 -6.26 23.43
C THR A 400 -15.23 -4.82 23.13
N TYR A 401 -15.91 -4.26 22.16
CA TYR A 401 -15.67 -2.93 21.61
C TYR A 401 -16.76 -1.94 22.03
N ALA A 402 -16.55 -0.65 21.79
CA ALA A 402 -17.59 0.35 21.94
C ALA A 402 -18.40 0.45 20.64
N LYS A 403 -19.70 0.16 20.72
CA LYS A 403 -20.66 0.34 19.63
C LYS A 403 -21.08 1.81 19.49
N ALA A 404 -21.22 2.52 20.62
CA ALA A 404 -21.40 3.95 20.65
C ALA A 404 -20.35 4.59 21.55
N PHE A 405 -19.68 5.62 21.03
CA PHE A 405 -18.65 6.35 21.76
C PHE A 405 -18.42 7.76 21.20
N GLN A 406 -17.74 8.60 21.97
CA GLN A 406 -17.21 9.88 21.55
C GLN A 406 -15.68 9.89 21.66
N ILE A 407 -15.02 10.61 20.75
CA ILE A 407 -13.66 11.10 20.95
C ILE A 407 -13.74 12.52 21.46
N GLN A 408 -13.16 12.73 22.60
CA GLN A 408 -13.21 13.99 23.33
C GLN A 408 -11.81 14.54 23.53
N VAL A 409 -11.68 15.86 23.51
CA VAL A 409 -10.42 16.55 23.72
C VAL A 409 -10.52 17.56 24.86
N SER A 410 -9.38 17.80 25.52
CA SER A 410 -9.27 18.79 26.58
C SER A 410 -7.87 19.38 26.64
N THR A 411 -7.73 20.60 27.17
CA THR A 411 -6.44 21.22 27.49
C THR A 411 -6.11 21.14 28.97
N ASP A 412 -7.10 20.90 29.84
CA ASP A 412 -7.01 20.97 31.31
C ASP A 412 -7.46 19.70 32.05
N ASN A 413 -7.90 18.67 31.30
CA ASN A 413 -8.44 17.42 31.83
C ASN A 413 -9.76 17.56 32.63
N THR A 414 -10.43 18.70 32.54
CA THR A 414 -11.69 18.98 33.25
C THR A 414 -12.83 19.30 32.29
N ALA A 415 -12.61 20.24 31.36
CA ALA A 415 -13.56 20.58 30.32
C ALA A 415 -13.27 19.75 29.04
N TRP A 416 -14.27 19.01 28.58
CA TRP A 416 -14.17 18.10 27.42
C TRP A 416 -15.05 18.55 26.29
N THR A 417 -14.53 18.49 25.07
CA THR A 417 -15.25 18.80 23.83
C THR A 417 -15.25 17.59 22.91
N ASP A 418 -16.42 17.22 22.40
CA ASP A 418 -16.54 16.14 21.42
C ASP A 418 -15.98 16.59 20.06
N VAL A 419 -15.05 15.84 19.51
CA VAL A 419 -14.51 16.06 18.14
C VAL A 419 -14.97 15.00 17.17
N PHE A 420 -15.45 13.86 17.68
CA PHE A 420 -16.06 12.79 16.93
C PHE A 420 -17.09 12.05 17.80
N SER A 421 -18.16 11.56 17.20
CA SER A 421 -19.13 10.68 17.86
C SER A 421 -19.73 9.69 16.88
N THR A 422 -19.99 8.48 17.37
CA THR A 422 -20.72 7.46 16.64
C THR A 422 -21.69 6.72 17.54
N ALA A 423 -22.86 6.34 16.98
CA ALA A 423 -23.86 5.50 17.65
C ALA A 423 -23.91 4.08 17.06
N LYS A 424 -23.10 3.80 16.03
CA LYS A 424 -23.08 2.53 15.32
C LYS A 424 -21.66 2.25 14.81
N ALA A 425 -20.69 2.14 15.71
CA ALA A 425 -19.43 1.54 15.30
C ALA A 425 -19.70 0.09 14.87
N GLY A 426 -19.21 -0.29 13.71
CA GLY A 426 -19.26 -1.67 13.23
C GLY A 426 -18.61 -2.63 14.23
N ALA A 427 -18.97 -3.89 14.13
CA ALA A 427 -18.41 -4.94 14.95
C ALA A 427 -16.88 -4.96 14.86
N ARG A 428 -16.23 -5.23 15.98
CA ARG A 428 -14.82 -5.63 16.15
C ARG A 428 -13.91 -5.15 15.04
N SER A 429 -13.26 -4.04 15.14
CA SER A 429 -12.34 -3.64 14.11
C SER A 429 -11.47 -2.48 14.56
N ILE A 430 -10.82 -1.89 13.64
CA ILE A 430 -10.08 -0.67 13.80
C ILE A 430 -11.05 0.48 13.57
N THR A 431 -11.07 1.43 14.50
CA THR A 431 -11.64 2.76 14.28
C THR A 431 -10.50 3.65 13.83
N ASP A 432 -10.61 4.24 12.65
CA ASP A 432 -9.63 5.17 12.08
C ASP A 432 -10.36 6.41 11.61
N GLU A 433 -10.43 7.43 12.50
CA GLU A 433 -11.29 8.59 12.32
C GLU A 433 -10.53 9.90 12.31
N THR A 434 -10.89 10.74 11.35
CA THR A 434 -10.34 12.07 11.18
C THR A 434 -11.36 13.13 11.57
N PHE A 435 -10.88 14.24 12.15
CA PHE A 435 -11.70 15.39 12.56
C PHE A 435 -10.98 16.72 12.28
N ALA A 436 -11.66 17.83 12.45
CA ALA A 436 -11.05 19.14 12.27
C ALA A 436 -9.87 19.32 13.24
N THR A 437 -8.73 19.81 12.70
CA THR A 437 -7.54 20.03 13.52
C THR A 437 -7.88 20.89 14.74
N THR A 438 -7.61 20.36 15.93
CA THR A 438 -7.85 21.01 17.21
C THR A 438 -6.62 20.93 18.10
N THR A 439 -6.46 21.87 19.03
CA THR A 439 -5.37 21.86 20.00
C THR A 439 -5.83 21.15 21.26
N ALA A 440 -5.13 20.08 21.66
CA ALA A 440 -5.44 19.29 22.84
C ALA A 440 -4.18 18.81 23.54
N ARG A 441 -4.23 18.69 24.88
CA ARG A 441 -3.27 17.94 25.67
C ARG A 441 -3.81 16.57 26.05
N TYR A 442 -5.10 16.46 26.29
CA TYR A 442 -5.76 15.21 26.67
C TYR A 442 -6.71 14.77 25.57
N VAL A 443 -6.67 13.51 25.24
CA VAL A 443 -7.57 12.87 24.26
C VAL A 443 -8.24 11.68 24.93
N ARG A 444 -9.58 11.64 24.91
CA ARG A 444 -10.37 10.63 25.59
C ARG A 444 -11.33 9.92 24.63
N MET A 445 -11.38 8.61 24.72
CA MET A 445 -12.48 7.80 24.18
C MET A 445 -13.47 7.58 25.33
N ASN A 446 -14.71 8.04 25.16
CA ASN A 446 -15.81 7.87 26.09
C ASN A 446 -16.84 6.93 25.49
N ALA A 447 -16.86 5.69 25.96
CA ALA A 447 -17.73 4.62 25.46
C ALA A 447 -19.05 4.59 26.23
N THR A 448 -20.17 4.61 25.49
CA THR A 448 -21.52 4.72 26.06
C THR A 448 -22.39 3.50 25.78
N GLU A 449 -22.06 2.69 24.79
CA GLU A 449 -22.77 1.44 24.48
C GLU A 449 -21.76 0.36 24.07
N ARG A 450 -21.86 -0.80 24.69
CA ARG A 450 -21.00 -1.95 24.37
C ARG A 450 -21.48 -2.75 23.16
N GLY A 451 -20.51 -3.26 22.41
CA GLY A 451 -20.66 -4.33 21.44
C GLY A 451 -19.84 -5.56 21.84
N GLY A 452 -20.27 -6.75 21.36
CA GLY A 452 -19.60 -8.01 21.64
C GLY A 452 -20.01 -8.68 22.97
N PRO A 453 -19.39 -9.83 23.30
CA PRO A 453 -19.89 -10.73 24.33
C PRO A 453 -19.42 -10.40 25.77
N GLY A 454 -18.48 -9.49 25.97
CA GLY A 454 -17.87 -9.21 27.27
C GLY A 454 -18.66 -8.23 28.15
N THR A 455 -18.24 -8.05 29.38
CA THR A 455 -18.87 -7.17 30.38
C THR A 455 -18.23 -5.79 30.47
N GLY A 456 -17.05 -5.59 29.91
CA GLY A 456 -16.31 -4.33 29.84
C GLY A 456 -15.95 -3.99 28.41
N TYR A 457 -15.18 -2.92 28.23
CA TYR A 457 -14.55 -2.55 26.96
C TYR A 457 -13.12 -3.06 26.92
N SER A 458 -12.63 -3.43 25.76
CA SER A 458 -11.25 -3.94 25.60
C SER A 458 -10.59 -3.30 24.39
N LEU A 459 -9.45 -2.65 24.60
CA LEU A 459 -8.72 -1.88 23.61
C LEU A 459 -7.23 -2.26 23.64
N PHE A 460 -6.68 -2.61 22.46
CA PHE A 460 -5.27 -2.91 22.29
C PHE A 460 -4.42 -1.66 22.11
N ASP A 461 -4.92 -0.68 21.33
CA ASP A 461 -4.11 0.46 20.92
C ASP A 461 -4.95 1.74 20.81
N PHE A 462 -4.37 2.86 21.22
CA PHE A 462 -4.94 4.19 21.13
C PHE A 462 -3.90 5.14 20.54
N MET A 463 -3.91 5.29 19.23
CA MET A 463 -3.03 6.24 18.57
C MET A 463 -3.69 7.60 18.40
N VAL A 464 -2.90 8.64 18.53
CA VAL A 464 -3.29 10.03 18.27
C VAL A 464 -2.32 10.62 17.26
N LEU A 465 -2.85 11.20 16.19
CA LEU A 465 -2.06 11.72 15.09
C LEU A 465 -2.42 13.17 14.74
N ASN A 466 -1.45 13.84 14.13
CA ASN A 466 -1.66 15.09 13.43
C ASN A 466 -1.23 14.91 11.97
N ASP A 467 -2.17 14.79 11.07
CA ASP A 467 -1.91 14.64 9.63
C ASP A 467 -1.90 16.00 8.89
N SER A 468 -2.17 17.12 9.60
CA SER A 468 -2.05 18.45 9.01
C SER A 468 -0.57 18.81 8.81
N GLY A 469 -0.21 19.09 7.55
CA GLY A 469 1.15 19.52 7.21
C GLY A 469 2.21 18.40 7.22
N VAL A 470 1.84 17.14 7.38
CA VAL A 470 2.72 16.02 7.07
C VAL A 470 2.99 16.05 5.57
N SER A 471 3.98 16.86 5.19
CA SER A 471 4.60 16.69 3.88
C SER A 471 5.13 15.26 3.87
N VAL A 472 4.50 14.39 3.08
CA VAL A 472 5.15 13.16 2.69
C VAL A 472 6.55 13.58 2.28
N PRO A 473 7.62 13.05 2.88
CA PRO A 473 8.84 12.98 2.13
C PRO A 473 8.41 12.12 0.94
N ILE A 474 8.00 12.78 -0.14
CA ILE A 474 8.02 12.10 -1.42
C ILE A 474 9.46 11.64 -1.42
N VAL A 475 9.71 10.37 -1.13
CA VAL A 475 10.86 9.68 -1.65
C VAL A 475 10.56 9.72 -3.13
N LYS A 476 10.73 10.93 -3.70
CA LYS A 476 10.84 11.02 -5.14
C LYS A 476 11.96 10.04 -5.37
N PRO A 477 11.71 8.93 -6.05
CA PRO A 477 12.82 8.25 -6.64
C PRO A 477 13.58 9.42 -7.23
N LYS A 478 14.84 9.62 -6.86
CA LYS A 478 15.69 10.45 -7.69
C LYS A 478 15.32 9.96 -9.07
N SER A 479 14.56 10.75 -9.81
CA SER A 479 14.28 10.46 -11.21
C SER A 479 15.64 10.60 -11.86
N SER A 480 16.44 9.57 -11.64
CA SER A 480 17.63 9.35 -12.41
C SER A 480 17.18 8.78 -13.75
N LEU A 481 16.59 9.63 -14.58
CA LEU A 481 17.04 9.68 -15.96
C LEU A 481 18.46 10.29 -15.96
N ALA A 482 19.27 9.92 -14.99
CA ALA A 482 20.70 10.10 -15.05
C ALA A 482 21.23 8.78 -15.57
N ALA A 483 21.77 8.79 -16.75
CA ALA A 483 22.67 7.74 -17.16
C ALA A 483 23.66 7.46 -16.02
N PRO A 484 24.14 6.21 -15.87
CA PRO A 484 25.05 5.87 -14.78
C PRO A 484 26.19 6.90 -14.70
N GLY A 485 26.28 7.60 -13.58
CA GLY A 485 27.34 8.56 -13.33
C GLY A 485 27.04 10.05 -13.52
N VAL A 486 25.77 10.45 -13.80
CA VAL A 486 25.38 11.86 -13.93
C VAL A 486 24.19 12.17 -13.03
N SER A 487 24.28 13.20 -12.20
CA SER A 487 23.15 13.70 -11.39
C SER A 487 22.84 15.16 -11.70
N LEU A 488 21.57 15.57 -11.63
CA LEU A 488 21.11 16.93 -11.85
C LEU A 488 20.19 17.37 -10.71
N LEU A 489 20.61 18.37 -9.94
CA LEU A 489 19.85 18.98 -8.85
C LEU A 489 19.61 20.45 -9.12
N CYS A 490 18.43 20.93 -8.81
CA CYS A 490 18.07 22.35 -8.90
C CYS A 490 17.69 22.88 -7.52
N LYS A 491 18.36 23.93 -7.07
CA LYS A 491 18.01 24.72 -5.88
C LYS A 491 17.66 26.13 -6.29
N ASN A 492 17.04 26.90 -5.43
CA ASN A 492 16.39 28.20 -5.72
C ASN A 492 17.13 29.18 -6.64
N ARG A 493 18.46 29.18 -6.68
CA ARG A 493 19.27 30.09 -7.52
C ARG A 493 20.40 29.40 -8.27
N SER A 494 20.52 28.08 -8.20
CA SER A 494 21.61 27.34 -8.82
C SER A 494 21.19 25.94 -9.27
N VAL A 495 21.93 25.43 -10.21
CA VAL A 495 21.89 24.04 -10.68
C VAL A 495 23.15 23.35 -10.25
N SER A 496 23.04 22.21 -9.60
CA SER A 496 24.17 21.33 -9.30
C SER A 496 24.07 20.05 -10.12
N PHE A 497 25.19 19.61 -10.67
CA PHE A 497 25.30 18.32 -11.35
C PHE A 497 26.64 17.64 -11.00
N SER A 498 26.64 16.32 -11.05
CA SER A 498 27.86 15.54 -10.80
C SER A 498 28.15 14.63 -11.99
N LEU A 499 29.43 14.40 -12.23
CA LEU A 499 29.95 13.56 -13.30
C LEU A 499 30.88 12.50 -12.69
N ALA A 500 30.60 11.22 -13.00
CA ALA A 500 31.45 10.12 -12.53
C ALA A 500 32.77 10.01 -13.31
N SER A 501 32.84 10.55 -14.52
CA SER A 501 34.05 10.60 -15.36
C SER A 501 34.06 11.88 -16.17
N GLY A 502 35.22 12.26 -16.70
CA GLY A 502 35.36 13.41 -17.59
C GLY A 502 34.59 13.20 -18.90
N MET A 503 33.76 14.19 -19.28
CA MET A 503 32.94 14.11 -20.49
C MET A 503 32.51 15.49 -20.99
N ALA A 504 32.03 15.56 -22.25
CA ALA A 504 31.41 16.76 -22.76
C ALA A 504 30.03 16.93 -22.07
N VAL A 505 29.76 18.14 -21.60
CA VAL A 505 28.54 18.49 -20.87
C VAL A 505 27.89 19.72 -21.47
N ARG A 506 26.57 19.69 -21.64
CA ARG A 506 25.74 20.85 -21.92
C ARG A 506 24.56 20.92 -20.97
N VAL A 507 24.40 22.07 -20.31
CA VAL A 507 23.25 22.36 -19.43
C VAL A 507 22.50 23.57 -19.95
N ASP A 508 21.25 23.37 -20.37
CA ASP A 508 20.39 24.41 -20.94
C ASP A 508 19.17 24.65 -20.06
N VAL A 509 18.72 25.91 -20.02
CA VAL A 509 17.35 26.30 -19.62
C VAL A 509 16.55 26.57 -20.89
N VAL A 510 15.42 25.87 -21.06
CA VAL A 510 14.53 26.05 -22.20
C VAL A 510 13.12 26.47 -21.75
N ASP A 511 12.44 27.26 -22.58
CA ASP A 511 11.04 27.60 -22.36
C ASP A 511 10.11 26.39 -22.66
N LEU A 512 8.82 26.54 -22.43
CA LEU A 512 7.83 25.49 -22.71
C LEU A 512 7.62 25.20 -24.20
N ARG A 513 8.18 26.05 -25.08
CA ARG A 513 8.17 25.87 -26.53
C ARG A 513 9.43 25.19 -27.04
N GLY A 514 10.40 24.93 -26.12
CA GLY A 514 11.66 24.27 -26.43
C GLY A 514 12.81 25.19 -26.81
N ASN A 515 12.62 26.54 -26.80
CA ASN A 515 13.68 27.49 -27.12
C ASN A 515 14.67 27.62 -25.97
N VAL A 516 15.96 27.67 -26.25
CA VAL A 516 17.02 27.85 -25.24
C VAL A 516 16.97 29.29 -24.73
N VAL A 517 16.68 29.45 -23.44
CA VAL A 517 16.65 30.75 -22.75
C VAL A 517 18.01 31.08 -22.14
N ALA A 518 18.75 30.07 -21.70
CA ALA A 518 20.12 30.22 -21.18
C ALA A 518 20.90 28.93 -21.33
N VAL A 519 22.21 29.03 -21.56
CA VAL A 519 23.17 27.95 -21.47
C VAL A 519 23.92 28.13 -20.15
N LEU A 520 23.86 27.15 -19.25
CA LEU A 520 24.47 27.20 -17.92
C LEU A 520 25.87 26.58 -17.90
N ALA A 521 26.08 25.55 -18.72
CA ALA A 521 27.37 24.92 -18.92
C ALA A 521 27.45 24.39 -20.35
N ASP A 522 28.62 24.47 -20.97
CA ASP A 522 28.92 23.91 -22.29
C ASP A 522 30.42 23.57 -22.34
N GLY A 523 30.78 22.40 -22.89
CA GLY A 523 32.11 21.93 -23.07
C GLY A 523 32.55 20.78 -22.17
N PHE A 524 33.80 20.34 -22.30
CA PHE A 524 34.37 19.24 -21.52
C PHE A 524 34.52 19.60 -20.05
N LYS A 525 34.06 18.69 -19.15
CA LYS A 525 34.19 18.79 -17.70
C LYS A 525 34.83 17.52 -17.14
N PRO A 526 35.85 17.60 -16.26
CA PRO A 526 36.38 16.46 -15.54
C PRO A 526 35.32 15.77 -14.66
N ALA A 527 35.64 14.61 -14.10
CA ALA A 527 34.83 14.00 -13.04
C ALA A 527 34.74 14.93 -11.83
N GLY A 528 33.58 15.07 -11.22
CA GLY A 528 33.40 15.96 -10.06
C GLY A 528 31.99 16.50 -9.93
N GLU A 529 31.77 17.36 -8.92
CA GLU A 529 30.54 18.06 -8.65
C GLU A 529 30.64 19.53 -9.11
N TYR A 530 29.59 20.00 -9.77
CA TYR A 530 29.52 21.35 -10.35
C TYR A 530 28.25 22.04 -9.85
N THR A 531 28.37 23.33 -9.55
CA THR A 531 27.23 24.20 -9.22
C THR A 531 27.30 25.47 -10.04
N VAL A 532 26.26 25.77 -10.81
CA VAL A 532 26.14 26.91 -11.69
C VAL A 532 24.93 27.74 -11.31
N ALA A 533 25.13 29.03 -11.13
CA ALA A 533 24.04 29.96 -10.83
C ALA A 533 23.19 30.25 -12.09
N PHE A 534 21.88 30.52 -11.90
CA PHE A 534 21.04 30.99 -12.99
C PHE A 534 21.39 32.44 -13.35
N PRO A 535 21.63 32.75 -14.65
CA PRO A 535 21.82 34.14 -15.08
C PRO A 535 20.53 34.95 -14.92
N GLY A 536 20.67 36.26 -14.81
CA GLY A 536 19.55 37.20 -14.69
C GLY A 536 18.54 37.13 -15.86
N SER A 537 18.98 36.66 -17.02
CA SER A 537 18.15 36.45 -18.21
C SER A 537 17.05 35.39 -18.03
N VAL A 538 17.20 34.44 -17.08
CA VAL A 538 16.16 33.47 -16.73
C VAL A 538 15.18 34.16 -15.78
N GLY A 539 14.14 34.78 -16.33
CA GLY A 539 13.10 35.51 -15.62
C GLY A 539 12.19 34.61 -14.75
N ARG A 540 11.02 35.16 -14.35
CA ARG A 540 9.95 34.38 -13.69
C ARG A 540 9.28 33.46 -14.70
N GLY A 541 8.88 32.30 -14.31
CA GLY A 541 8.12 31.39 -15.18
C GLY A 541 8.41 29.91 -14.92
N THR A 542 7.83 29.10 -15.78
CA THR A 542 8.09 27.67 -15.83
C THR A 542 9.02 27.38 -17.01
N PHE A 543 10.12 26.71 -16.75
CA PHE A 543 11.15 26.32 -17.71
C PHE A 543 11.45 24.84 -17.57
N ILE A 544 12.16 24.30 -18.53
CA ILE A 544 12.74 22.96 -18.47
C ILE A 544 14.26 23.12 -18.43
N LEU A 545 14.89 22.55 -17.43
CA LEU A 545 16.33 22.44 -17.33
C LEU A 545 16.75 21.13 -18.02
N ARG A 546 17.64 21.20 -19.00
CA ARG A 546 18.18 20.04 -19.72
C ARG A 546 19.65 19.88 -19.42
N LEU A 547 20.08 18.65 -19.25
CA LEU A 547 21.49 18.25 -19.17
C LEU A 547 21.73 17.19 -20.24
N ASP A 548 22.75 17.39 -21.04
CA ASP A 548 23.35 16.40 -21.94
C ASP A 548 24.82 16.21 -21.53
N ALA A 549 25.21 14.99 -21.18
CA ALA A 549 26.54 14.68 -20.69
C ALA A 549 26.98 13.34 -21.29
N GLY A 550 27.91 13.39 -22.25
CA GLY A 550 28.43 12.20 -22.93
C GLY A 550 27.34 11.36 -23.64
N GLY A 551 26.28 12.03 -24.18
CA GLY A 551 25.11 11.38 -24.78
C GLY A 551 24.02 10.96 -23.78
N ALA A 552 24.28 11.03 -22.49
CA ALA A 552 23.29 10.86 -21.43
C ALA A 552 22.48 12.13 -21.25
N LYS A 553 21.14 12.03 -21.33
CA LYS A 553 20.23 13.18 -21.28
C LYS A 553 19.38 13.14 -20.01
N ALA A 554 19.29 14.28 -19.32
CA ALA A 554 18.39 14.49 -18.21
C ALA A 554 17.62 15.80 -18.39
N ALA A 555 16.35 15.83 -17.97
CA ALA A 555 15.54 17.03 -17.98
C ALA A 555 14.77 17.19 -16.68
N ARG A 556 14.60 18.44 -16.20
CA ARG A 556 13.79 18.79 -15.03
C ARG A 556 12.94 20.01 -15.27
N LYS A 557 11.71 19.99 -14.81
CA LYS A 557 10.85 21.15 -14.73
C LYS A 557 11.41 22.12 -13.67
N LEU A 558 11.63 23.37 -14.05
CA LEU A 558 12.08 24.47 -13.21
C LEU A 558 10.95 25.49 -13.10
N VAL A 559 10.51 25.80 -11.89
CA VAL A 559 9.59 26.90 -11.63
C VAL A 559 10.33 27.97 -10.84
N ARG A 560 10.42 29.18 -11.37
CA ARG A 560 11.06 30.33 -10.71
C ARG A 560 10.02 31.26 -10.13
N TRP A 561 10.02 31.39 -8.79
CA TRP A 561 9.28 32.38 -8.04
C TRP A 561 10.27 33.44 -7.52
N GLN A 562 9.91 34.70 -7.60
CA GLN A 562 10.68 35.71 -6.87
C GLN A 562 10.08 35.80 -5.46
N LEU A 563 10.83 35.40 -4.44
CA LEU A 563 10.55 35.80 -3.08
C LEU A 563 10.80 37.32 -2.99
N ARG A 564 9.82 38.07 -2.52
CA ARG A 564 9.98 39.48 -2.13
C ARG A 564 10.93 39.59 -0.94
#